data_1b3ce1e49b6467c5a8517042a8cf5e4e
#
_entry.id   1b3ce1e49b6467c5a8517042a8cf5e4e
#
_cell.length_a   1.000
_cell.length_b   1.000
_cell.length_c   1.000
_cell.angle_alpha   90.00
_cell.angle_beta   90.00
_cell.angle_gamma   90.00
#
_symmetry.space_group_name_H-M   'P 1'
#
loop_
_entity.id
_entity.type
_entity.pdbx_description
1 polymer ?
#
loop_
_entity_poly.entity_id
_entity_poly.type
_entity_poly.pdbx_seq_one_letter_code
_entity_poly.pdbx_strand_id
1 'polypeptide(L)'
;MIIIVWGVAGSGKTTIGKALAAKMSCCFFDADDYHPTANIEKMSGGQPLTDADRLPWLNKLRELVDAHEDSKDAVLACSALRASYRGILGFGLPHVRSVLLDGSKTIVASRLLARTDHFMPSALLDSQFELLDREHDGLTLSVEQA
;
A
#
# COMPACT_ATOMS: atom_id res chain seq x y z
N MET A 1 5.26 14.27 -9.78
CA MET A 1 5.83 13.35 -8.78
C MET A 1 4.71 12.61 -8.06
N ILE A 2 4.89 11.33 -7.84
CA ILE A 2 3.96 10.54 -7.03
C ILE A 2 4.71 9.96 -5.83
N ILE A 3 4.09 10.07 -4.64
CA ILE A 3 4.62 9.50 -3.41
C ILE A 3 3.79 8.26 -3.07
N ILE A 4 4.45 7.11 -2.96
CA ILE A 4 3.80 5.84 -2.60
C ILE A 4 4.04 5.58 -1.12
N VAL A 5 2.96 5.59 -0.34
CA VAL A 5 2.96 5.21 1.08
C VAL A 5 2.58 3.74 1.15
N TRP A 6 3.47 2.90 1.66
CA TRP A 6 3.29 1.46 1.58
C TRP A 6 3.54 0.75 2.91
N GLY A 7 3.12 -0.49 3.00
CA GLY A 7 3.21 -1.31 4.19
C GLY A 7 2.02 -2.25 4.32
N VAL A 8 1.98 -3.02 5.41
CA VAL A 8 0.89 -3.97 5.66
C VAL A 8 -0.42 -3.26 5.97
N ALA A 9 -1.54 -3.98 5.89
CA ALA A 9 -2.84 -3.48 6.31
C ALA A 9 -2.79 -3.04 7.78
N GLY A 10 -3.48 -1.95 8.10
CA GLY A 10 -3.52 -1.42 9.48
C GLY A 10 -2.29 -0.62 9.88
N SER A 11 -1.30 -0.44 9.01
CA SER A 11 -0.13 0.38 9.30
C SER A 11 -0.39 1.89 9.28
N GLY A 12 -1.54 2.32 8.76
CA GLY A 12 -1.92 3.73 8.71
C GLY A 12 -1.73 4.40 7.36
N LYS A 13 -1.59 3.63 6.28
CA LYS A 13 -1.36 4.14 4.93
C LYS A 13 -2.39 5.16 4.48
N THR A 14 -3.67 4.87 4.68
CA THR A 14 -4.75 5.76 4.27
C THR A 14 -4.72 7.05 5.06
N THR A 15 -4.60 6.98 6.38
CA THR A 15 -4.55 8.16 7.26
C THR A 15 -3.36 9.05 6.96
N ILE A 16 -2.17 8.48 6.89
CA ILE A 16 -0.93 9.21 6.59
C ILE A 16 -0.95 9.74 5.15
N GLY A 17 -1.39 8.90 4.20
CA GLY A 17 -1.46 9.30 2.80
C GLY A 17 -2.39 10.46 2.56
N LYS A 18 -3.57 10.45 3.16
CA LYS A 18 -4.53 11.57 3.05
C LYS A 18 -3.99 12.85 3.69
N ALA A 19 -3.34 12.74 4.86
CA ALA A 19 -2.74 13.89 5.52
C ALA A 19 -1.61 14.50 4.68
N LEU A 20 -0.77 13.66 4.09
CA LEU A 20 0.32 14.10 3.22
C LEU A 20 -0.23 14.78 1.96
N ALA A 21 -1.24 14.20 1.32
CA ALA A 21 -1.86 14.79 0.13
C ALA A 21 -2.48 16.15 0.44
N ALA A 22 -3.13 16.29 1.60
CA ALA A 22 -3.69 17.57 2.03
C ALA A 22 -2.61 18.64 2.22
N LYS A 23 -1.49 18.29 2.83
CA LYS A 23 -0.35 19.20 3.02
C LYS A 23 0.29 19.61 1.69
N MET A 24 0.33 18.70 0.73
CA MET A 24 0.89 18.96 -0.59
C MET A 24 -0.12 19.59 -1.55
N SER A 25 -1.37 19.72 -1.15
CA SER A 25 -2.47 20.19 -1.99
C SER A 25 -2.61 19.39 -3.28
N CYS A 26 -2.55 18.07 -3.16
CA CYS A 26 -2.63 17.14 -4.29
C CYS A 26 -3.64 16.02 -4.05
N CYS A 27 -3.86 15.19 -5.07
CA CYS A 27 -4.81 14.08 -5.01
C CYS A 27 -4.25 12.93 -4.19
N PHE A 28 -5.16 12.20 -3.53
CA PHE A 28 -4.88 10.95 -2.86
C PHE A 28 -5.58 9.81 -3.60
N PHE A 29 -4.86 8.72 -3.82
CA PHE A 29 -5.39 7.48 -4.41
C PHE A 29 -5.14 6.31 -3.47
N ASP A 30 -6.15 5.45 -3.31
CA ASP A 30 -6.02 4.23 -2.54
C ASP A 30 -5.95 3.06 -3.53
N ALA A 31 -4.85 2.29 -3.47
CA ALA A 31 -4.64 1.16 -4.37
C ALA A 31 -5.72 0.09 -4.24
N ASP A 32 -6.35 -0.04 -3.07
CA ASP A 32 -7.41 -1.02 -2.86
C ASP A 32 -8.61 -0.78 -3.77
N ASP A 33 -8.84 0.47 -4.18
CA ASP A 33 -9.95 0.83 -5.08
C ASP A 33 -9.75 0.28 -6.50
N TYR A 34 -8.55 -0.21 -6.82
CA TYR A 34 -8.19 -0.69 -8.16
C TYR A 34 -8.19 -2.21 -8.27
N HIS A 35 -8.52 -2.94 -7.21
CA HIS A 35 -8.59 -4.40 -7.27
C HIS A 35 -9.77 -4.87 -8.12
N PRO A 36 -9.58 -5.90 -8.97
CA PRO A 36 -10.70 -6.59 -9.61
C PRO A 36 -11.63 -7.20 -8.57
N THR A 37 -12.91 -7.33 -8.91
CA THR A 37 -13.92 -7.94 -8.03
C THR A 37 -13.50 -9.31 -7.52
N ALA A 38 -12.89 -10.14 -8.38
CA ALA A 38 -12.41 -11.46 -7.99
C ALA A 38 -11.38 -11.40 -6.83
N ASN A 39 -10.50 -10.38 -6.83
CA ASN A 39 -9.54 -10.19 -5.74
C ASN A 39 -10.24 -9.79 -4.44
N ILE A 40 -11.22 -8.90 -4.52
CA ILE A 40 -12.00 -8.46 -3.36
C ILE A 40 -12.74 -9.64 -2.73
N GLU A 41 -13.38 -10.46 -3.54
CA GLU A 41 -14.09 -11.66 -3.08
C GLU A 41 -13.15 -12.65 -2.41
N LYS A 42 -11.98 -12.87 -2.99
CA LYS A 42 -10.98 -13.79 -2.46
C LYS A 42 -10.47 -13.31 -1.09
N MET A 43 -10.15 -12.04 -0.97
CA MET A 43 -9.70 -11.45 0.31
C MET A 43 -10.79 -11.47 1.37
N SER A 44 -12.03 -11.18 0.99
CA SER A 44 -13.18 -11.24 1.91
C SER A 44 -13.43 -12.65 2.44
N GLY A 45 -13.08 -13.66 1.65
CA GLY A 45 -13.15 -15.07 2.06
C GLY A 45 -11.97 -15.54 2.91
N GLY A 46 -11.04 -14.64 3.26
CA GLY A 46 -9.89 -14.97 4.09
C GLY A 46 -8.74 -15.62 3.31
N GLN A 47 -8.78 -15.61 1.98
CA GLN A 47 -7.74 -16.20 1.14
C GLN A 47 -6.72 -15.15 0.71
N PRO A 48 -5.41 -15.45 0.80
CA PRO A 48 -4.38 -14.53 0.27
C PRO A 48 -4.39 -14.54 -1.25
N LEU A 49 -4.01 -13.40 -1.84
CA LEU A 49 -3.87 -13.27 -3.29
C LEU A 49 -2.56 -13.93 -3.74
N THR A 50 -2.58 -14.54 -4.91
CA THR A 50 -1.37 -15.02 -5.59
C THR A 50 -0.73 -13.88 -6.38
N ASP A 51 0.50 -14.10 -6.87
CA ASP A 51 1.15 -13.13 -7.76
C ASP A 51 0.34 -12.92 -9.04
N ALA A 52 -0.23 -14.00 -9.58
CA ALA A 52 -1.10 -13.93 -10.75
C ALA A 52 -2.37 -13.08 -10.50
N ASP A 53 -2.96 -13.20 -9.31
CA ASP A 53 -4.11 -12.38 -8.92
C ASP A 53 -3.75 -10.89 -8.85
N ARG A 54 -2.53 -10.57 -8.40
CA ARG A 54 -2.08 -9.19 -8.20
C ARG A 54 -1.65 -8.51 -9.50
N LEU A 55 -1.25 -9.26 -10.51
CA LEU A 55 -0.64 -8.67 -11.71
C LEU A 55 -1.55 -7.68 -12.44
N PRO A 56 -2.83 -7.95 -12.72
CA PRO A 56 -3.70 -6.96 -13.33
C PRO A 56 -3.87 -5.69 -12.47
N TRP A 57 -3.93 -5.86 -11.17
CA TRP A 57 -4.03 -4.77 -10.21
C TRP A 57 -2.76 -3.90 -10.24
N LEU A 58 -1.58 -4.52 -10.18
CA LEU A 58 -0.30 -3.80 -10.22
C LEU A 58 -0.11 -3.06 -11.54
N ASN A 59 -0.50 -3.67 -12.66
CA ASN A 59 -0.42 -3.03 -13.97
C ASN A 59 -1.32 -1.79 -14.05
N LYS A 60 -2.50 -1.86 -13.47
CA LYS A 60 -3.42 -0.71 -13.42
C LYS A 60 -2.86 0.43 -12.58
N LEU A 61 -2.24 0.10 -11.44
CA LEU A 61 -1.57 1.08 -10.59
C LEU A 61 -0.36 1.69 -11.30
N ARG A 62 0.38 0.92 -12.09
CA ARG A 62 1.50 1.45 -12.88
C ARG A 62 1.03 2.46 -13.91
N GLU A 63 -0.10 2.24 -14.55
CA GLU A 63 -0.70 3.24 -15.44
C GLU A 63 -0.96 4.56 -14.70
N LEU A 64 -1.48 4.47 -13.47
CA LEU A 64 -1.69 5.64 -12.63
C LEU A 64 -0.38 6.36 -12.29
N VAL A 65 0.65 5.61 -11.95
CA VAL A 65 1.99 6.16 -11.65
C VAL A 65 2.56 6.87 -12.88
N ASP A 66 2.49 6.24 -14.04
CA ASP A 66 3.01 6.82 -15.29
C ASP A 66 2.27 8.09 -15.70
N ALA A 67 0.98 8.17 -15.40
CA ALA A 67 0.16 9.35 -15.67
C ALA A 67 0.62 10.59 -14.86
N HIS A 68 1.39 10.40 -13.80
CA HIS A 68 1.88 11.48 -12.93
C HIS A 68 3.35 11.82 -13.14
N GLU A 69 3.95 11.37 -14.24
CA GLU A 69 5.35 11.69 -14.56
C GLU A 69 5.57 13.19 -14.74
N ASP A 70 4.78 13.82 -15.60
CA ASP A 70 4.89 15.23 -15.96
C ASP A 70 3.69 16.07 -15.52
N SER A 71 2.82 15.52 -14.68
CA SER A 71 1.60 16.18 -14.24
C SER A 71 1.69 16.61 -12.77
N LYS A 72 0.55 16.95 -12.19
CA LYS A 72 0.45 17.33 -10.78
C LYS A 72 0.90 16.21 -9.87
N ASP A 73 1.39 16.56 -8.68
CA ASP A 73 1.77 15.62 -7.67
C ASP A 73 0.57 14.80 -7.19
N ALA A 74 0.84 13.60 -6.66
CA ALA A 74 -0.17 12.73 -6.10
C ALA A 74 0.42 11.86 -4.99
N VAL A 75 -0.45 11.33 -4.13
CA VAL A 75 -0.09 10.34 -3.12
C VAL A 75 -0.89 9.08 -3.38
N LEU A 76 -0.22 7.94 -3.38
CA LEU A 76 -0.83 6.62 -3.55
C LEU A 76 -0.54 5.77 -2.30
N ALA A 77 -1.59 5.26 -1.67
CA ALA A 77 -1.45 4.26 -0.61
C ALA A 77 -1.55 2.86 -1.21
N CYS A 78 -0.54 2.03 -0.99
CA CYS A 78 -0.46 0.69 -1.59
C CYS A 78 0.33 -0.23 -0.67
N SER A 79 -0.06 -1.51 -0.58
CA SER A 79 0.67 -2.47 0.24
C SER A 79 2.11 -2.70 -0.24
N ALA A 80 2.32 -2.92 -1.52
CA ALA A 80 3.64 -3.03 -2.18
C ALA A 80 4.67 -3.88 -1.40
N LEU A 81 4.26 -5.03 -0.89
CA LEU A 81 4.99 -5.79 0.13
C LEU A 81 6.28 -6.43 -0.37
N ARG A 82 6.33 -6.86 -1.62
CA ARG A 82 7.51 -7.49 -2.21
C ARG A 82 8.24 -6.55 -3.16
N ALA A 83 9.57 -6.73 -3.23
CA ALA A 83 10.39 -5.98 -4.19
C ALA A 83 9.91 -6.16 -5.62
N SER A 84 9.45 -7.36 -5.99
CA SER A 84 8.91 -7.62 -7.34
C SER A 84 7.66 -6.79 -7.64
N TYR A 85 6.78 -6.60 -6.65
CA TYR A 85 5.59 -5.75 -6.80
C TYR A 85 6.01 -4.29 -6.98
N ARG A 86 6.97 -3.83 -6.20
CA ARG A 86 7.48 -2.45 -6.28
C ARG A 86 8.13 -2.17 -7.62
N GLY A 87 8.83 -3.14 -8.19
CA GLY A 87 9.39 -3.01 -9.54
C GLY A 87 8.32 -2.78 -10.59
N ILE A 88 7.21 -3.51 -10.53
CA ILE A 88 6.07 -3.34 -11.45
C ILE A 88 5.43 -1.96 -11.25
N LEU A 89 5.33 -1.48 -10.01
CA LEU A 89 4.75 -0.18 -9.68
C LEU A 89 5.60 1.00 -10.12
N GLY A 90 6.87 0.80 -10.42
CA GLY A 90 7.77 1.86 -10.87
C GLY A 90 8.66 2.46 -9.79
N PHE A 91 8.88 1.75 -8.68
CA PHE A 91 9.86 2.18 -7.67
C PHE A 91 11.22 2.32 -8.35
N GLY A 92 11.93 3.41 -8.03
CA GLY A 92 13.20 3.75 -8.66
C GLY A 92 13.10 4.70 -9.84
N LEU A 93 11.91 4.95 -10.39
CA LEU A 93 11.71 5.95 -11.42
C LEU A 93 11.92 7.36 -10.83
N PRO A 94 12.43 8.32 -11.65
CA PRO A 94 12.74 9.67 -11.14
C PRO A 94 11.56 10.41 -10.51
N HIS A 95 10.34 10.15 -10.97
CA HIS A 95 9.14 10.83 -10.48
C HIS A 95 8.43 10.07 -9.35
N VAL A 96 9.00 8.96 -8.87
CA VAL A 96 8.42 8.13 -7.80
C VAL A 96 9.24 8.27 -6.52
N ARG A 97 8.56 8.56 -5.41
CA ARG A 97 9.13 8.54 -4.06
C ARG A 97 8.33 7.55 -3.22
N SER A 98 8.96 6.96 -2.22
CA SER A 98 8.30 5.93 -1.41
C SER A 98 8.56 6.12 0.08
N VAL A 99 7.55 5.78 0.89
CA VAL A 99 7.62 5.80 2.35
C VAL A 99 7.02 4.50 2.86
N LEU A 100 7.83 3.71 3.56
CA LEU A 100 7.36 2.51 4.26
C LEU A 100 6.84 2.90 5.65
N LEU A 101 5.61 2.52 5.95
CA LEU A 101 5.08 2.59 7.31
C LEU A 101 5.31 1.22 7.96
N ASP A 102 6.24 1.17 8.91
CA ASP A 102 6.68 -0.09 9.52
C ASP A 102 6.23 -0.17 10.98
N GLY A 103 5.71 -1.34 11.37
CA GLY A 103 5.28 -1.62 12.73
C GLY A 103 5.28 -3.11 12.99
N SER A 104 5.31 -3.48 14.29
CA SER A 104 5.23 -4.87 14.67
C SER A 104 3.84 -5.44 14.36
N LYS A 105 3.77 -6.77 14.18
CA LYS A 105 2.51 -7.47 13.95
C LYS A 105 1.52 -7.23 15.10
N THR A 106 1.99 -7.16 16.34
CA THR A 106 1.16 -6.92 17.52
C THR A 106 0.49 -5.56 17.46
N ILE A 107 1.24 -4.50 17.14
CA ILE A 107 0.72 -3.14 17.02
C ILE A 107 -0.29 -3.03 15.88
N VAL A 108 0.04 -3.59 14.71
CA VAL A 108 -0.83 -3.56 13.54
C VAL A 108 -2.13 -4.32 13.80
N ALA A 109 -2.06 -5.51 14.40
CA ALA A 109 -3.24 -6.30 14.75
C ALA A 109 -4.15 -5.55 15.72
N SER A 110 -3.57 -4.90 16.73
CA SER A 110 -4.31 -4.08 17.69
C SER A 110 -5.07 -2.93 17.00
N ARG A 111 -4.43 -2.26 16.05
CA ARG A 111 -5.06 -1.16 15.29
C ARG A 111 -6.21 -1.66 14.41
N LEU A 112 -6.07 -2.82 13.78
CA LEU A 112 -7.11 -3.42 12.96
C LEU A 112 -8.33 -3.80 13.81
N LEU A 113 -8.13 -4.34 15.01
CA LEU A 113 -9.23 -4.67 15.93
C LEU A 113 -10.01 -3.44 16.37
N ALA A 114 -9.39 -2.28 16.46
CA ALA A 114 -10.05 -1.03 16.85
C ALA A 114 -10.86 -0.40 15.71
N ARG A 115 -10.72 -0.88 14.47
CA ARG A 115 -11.48 -0.37 13.33
C ARG A 115 -12.85 -1.02 13.25
N THR A 116 -13.86 -0.21 12.92
CA THR A 116 -15.23 -0.67 12.74
C THR A 116 -15.64 -0.73 11.27
N ASP A 117 -14.94 -0.02 10.39
CA ASP A 117 -15.24 0.14 8.97
C ASP A 117 -14.40 -0.72 8.05
N HIS A 118 -13.39 -1.39 8.59
CA HIS A 118 -12.46 -2.22 7.84
C HIS A 118 -12.14 -3.48 8.63
N PHE A 119 -12.39 -4.61 8.01
CA PHE A 119 -12.11 -5.92 8.60
C PHE A 119 -11.10 -6.68 7.74
N MET A 120 -10.06 -7.23 8.40
CA MET A 120 -9.13 -8.13 7.76
C MET A 120 -8.96 -9.37 8.64
N PRO A 121 -9.23 -10.57 8.13
CA PRO A 121 -8.95 -11.80 8.87
C PRO A 121 -7.48 -11.91 9.27
N SER A 122 -7.21 -12.45 10.45
CA SER A 122 -5.83 -12.59 10.96
C SER A 122 -4.94 -13.42 10.02
N ALA A 123 -5.50 -14.38 9.31
CA ALA A 123 -4.76 -15.19 8.34
C ALA A 123 -4.21 -14.33 7.19
N LEU A 124 -4.96 -13.32 6.72
CA LEU A 124 -4.48 -12.40 5.69
C LEU A 124 -3.40 -11.47 6.23
N LEU A 125 -3.51 -11.01 7.47
CA LEU A 125 -2.47 -10.20 8.10
C LEU A 125 -1.18 -10.98 8.22
N ASP A 126 -1.23 -12.24 8.65
CA ASP A 126 -0.07 -13.12 8.74
C ASP A 126 0.60 -13.27 7.38
N SER A 127 -0.18 -13.51 6.32
CA SER A 127 0.37 -13.66 4.97
C SER A 127 1.01 -12.36 4.49
N GLN A 128 0.48 -11.19 4.85
CA GLN A 128 1.08 -9.92 4.50
C GLN A 128 2.46 -9.73 5.15
N PHE A 129 2.59 -10.08 6.43
CA PHE A 129 3.90 -10.01 7.10
C PHE A 129 4.91 -11.01 6.52
N GLU A 130 4.46 -12.18 6.07
CA GLU A 130 5.33 -13.13 5.38
C GLU A 130 5.84 -12.59 4.04
N LEU A 131 5.03 -11.82 3.33
CA LEU A 131 5.38 -11.23 2.04
C LEU A 131 6.23 -9.97 2.17
N LEU A 132 6.21 -9.31 3.33
CA LEU A 132 6.83 -8.01 3.53
C LEU A 132 8.36 -8.10 3.41
N ASP A 133 8.89 -7.44 2.38
CA ASP A 133 10.32 -7.23 2.19
C ASP A 133 10.64 -5.79 2.53
N ARG A 134 11.36 -5.58 3.63
CA ARG A 134 11.67 -4.25 4.16
C ARG A 134 12.84 -3.56 3.47
N GLU A 135 13.59 -4.26 2.63
CA GLU A 135 14.70 -3.65 1.89
C GLU A 135 14.19 -2.73 0.80
N HIS A 136 14.54 -1.46 0.89
CA HIS A 136 14.14 -0.46 -0.12
C HIS A 136 15.01 0.79 0.00
N ASP A 137 14.97 1.64 -1.03
CA ASP A 137 15.78 2.87 -1.10
C ASP A 137 15.05 4.12 -0.61
N GLY A 138 13.80 4.01 -0.19
CA GLY A 138 12.99 5.13 0.27
C GLY A 138 13.09 5.39 1.77
N LEU A 139 12.17 6.20 2.29
CA LEU A 139 12.05 6.48 3.70
C LEU A 139 11.31 5.37 4.44
N THR A 140 11.62 5.19 5.71
CA THR A 140 10.87 4.31 6.62
C THR A 140 10.42 5.12 7.82
N LEU A 141 9.13 5.06 8.14
CA LEU A 141 8.55 5.65 9.34
C LEU A 141 8.05 4.54 10.25
N SER A 142 8.46 4.57 11.53
CA SER A 142 7.95 3.63 12.52
C SER A 142 6.59 4.08 13.01
N VAL A 143 5.57 3.22 12.88
CA VAL A 143 4.22 3.51 13.38
C VAL A 143 4.10 3.27 14.89
N GLU A 144 5.12 2.71 15.52
CA GLU A 144 5.16 2.46 16.96
C GLU A 144 5.43 3.74 17.76
N GLN A 145 5.95 4.77 17.10
CA GLN A 145 6.28 6.06 17.71
C GLN A 145 5.14 7.08 17.58
N ALA A 146 4.07 6.73 16.95
CA ALA A 146 2.96 7.65 16.71
C ALA A 146 2.04 7.77 17.93
#